data_7f0e314b0ad81953c9c11e1e1eea90f9
#
_entry.id   7f0e314b0ad81953c9c11e1e1eea90f9
#
_cell.length_a   1.000
_cell.length_b   1.000
_cell.length_c   1.000
_cell.angle_alpha   90.00
_cell.angle_beta   90.00
_cell.angle_gamma   90.00
#
_symmetry.space_group_name_H-M   'P 1'
#
loop_
_entity.id
_entity.type
_entity.pdbx_description
1 polymer ?
#
loop_
_entity_poly.entity_id
_entity_poly.type
_entity_poly.pdbx_seq_one_letter_code
_entity_poly.pdbx_strand_id
1 'polypeptide(L)'
;MEAESMWGAADAARHIALPQEGDDKYTRGVLGLITGSAQYPGAAVLGVEAAARTGVGMIRYLGSERAQDLILQRRPEAVMSDGRVQAWLIGSGMDHANREPDAERDIAAALTQNVPLVLDGGALDVVHRVVAP
;
A
#
# COMPACT_ATOMS: atom_id res chain seq x y z
N MET A 1 -28.54 12.04 -11.48
CA MET A 1 -27.46 11.18 -11.95
C MET A 1 -26.24 12.08 -12.12
N GLU A 2 -25.30 12.00 -11.20
CA GLU A 2 -24.03 12.69 -11.36
C GLU A 2 -23.33 12.10 -12.57
N ALA A 3 -22.81 12.96 -13.45
CA ALA A 3 -22.04 12.50 -14.60
C ALA A 3 -20.81 11.78 -14.09
N GLU A 4 -20.62 10.51 -14.51
CA GLU A 4 -19.40 9.78 -14.25
C GLU A 4 -18.22 10.58 -14.79
N SER A 5 -17.39 11.12 -13.91
CA SER A 5 -16.17 11.81 -14.33
C SER A 5 -15.12 10.77 -14.68
N MET A 6 -14.69 10.78 -15.94
CA MET A 6 -13.63 9.89 -16.40
C MET A 6 -12.28 10.46 -15.99
N TRP A 7 -11.50 9.68 -15.22
CA TRP A 7 -10.14 10.05 -14.83
C TRP A 7 -9.19 9.95 -16.02
N GLY A 8 -8.57 11.05 -16.39
CA GLY A 8 -7.68 11.13 -17.54
C GLY A 8 -6.23 11.44 -17.17
N ALA A 9 -5.37 11.48 -18.17
CA ALA A 9 -3.93 11.77 -17.99
C ALA A 9 -3.69 13.14 -17.32
N ALA A 10 -4.50 14.15 -17.64
CA ALA A 10 -4.39 15.47 -17.02
C ALA A 10 -4.76 15.46 -15.53
N ASP A 11 -5.69 14.58 -15.14
CA ASP A 11 -6.05 14.39 -13.73
C ASP A 11 -4.91 13.71 -12.98
N ALA A 12 -4.34 12.65 -13.53
CA ALA A 12 -3.20 11.97 -12.95
C ALA A 12 -1.98 12.90 -12.81
N ALA A 13 -1.69 13.70 -13.82
CA ALA A 13 -0.55 14.63 -13.82
C ALA A 13 -0.59 15.63 -12.66
N ARG A 14 -1.78 16.05 -12.22
CA ARG A 14 -1.93 16.95 -11.08
C ARG A 14 -1.51 16.34 -9.73
N HIS A 15 -1.44 15.01 -9.67
CA HIS A 15 -1.06 14.27 -8.45
C HIS A 15 0.36 13.70 -8.51
N ILE A 16 1.08 13.89 -9.62
CA ILE A 16 2.47 13.49 -9.76
C ILE A 16 3.36 14.68 -9.41
N ALA A 17 3.94 14.65 -8.21
CA ALA A 17 4.87 15.67 -7.77
C ALA A 17 6.30 15.35 -8.25
N LEU A 18 6.94 16.30 -8.94
CA LEU A 18 8.36 16.19 -9.24
C LEU A 18 9.20 16.47 -7.99
N PRO A 19 10.35 15.79 -7.82
CA PRO A 19 11.24 16.06 -6.70
C PRO A 19 11.69 17.53 -6.68
N GLN A 20 11.69 18.11 -5.49
CA GLN A 20 12.15 19.47 -5.25
C GLN A 20 13.42 19.43 -4.36
N GLU A 21 14.25 20.47 -4.49
CA GLU A 21 15.35 20.66 -3.56
C GLU A 21 14.82 20.88 -2.15
N GLY A 22 15.30 20.08 -1.17
CA GLY A 22 14.80 20.09 0.21
C GLY A 22 13.68 19.13 0.51
N ASP A 23 13.19 18.38 -0.48
CA ASP A 23 12.24 17.29 -0.22
C ASP A 23 12.86 16.20 0.65
N ASP A 24 12.06 15.67 1.57
CA ASP A 24 12.37 14.46 2.31
C ASP A 24 11.35 13.36 2.03
N LYS A 25 11.53 12.20 2.65
CA LYS A 25 10.62 11.06 2.49
C LYS A 25 9.17 11.37 2.90
N TYR A 26 8.96 12.27 3.85
CA TYR A 26 7.62 12.61 4.34
C TYR A 26 6.96 13.71 3.50
N THR A 27 7.71 14.66 2.97
CA THR A 27 7.18 15.65 2.03
C THR A 27 6.76 15.01 0.72
N ARG A 28 7.48 13.97 0.29
CA ARG A 28 7.11 13.17 -0.88
C ARG A 28 6.09 12.07 -0.61
N GLY A 29 5.84 11.76 0.65
CA GLY A 29 4.89 10.76 1.11
C GLY A 29 5.50 9.38 1.34
N VAL A 30 5.02 8.74 2.41
CA VAL A 30 5.35 7.35 2.76
C VAL A 30 4.12 6.49 2.56
N LEU A 31 4.22 5.51 1.68
CA LEU A 31 3.16 4.52 1.42
C LEU A 31 3.46 3.23 2.16
N GLY A 32 2.50 2.78 2.96
CA GLY A 32 2.51 1.44 3.54
C GLY A 32 1.78 0.44 2.64
N LEU A 33 2.31 -0.76 2.49
CA LEU A 33 1.67 -1.86 1.79
C LEU A 33 1.53 -3.07 2.70
N ILE A 34 0.32 -3.62 2.76
CA ILE A 34 0.01 -4.93 3.35
C ILE A 34 -0.64 -5.76 2.25
N THR A 35 0.18 -6.42 1.44
CA THR A 35 -0.22 -7.09 0.21
C THR A 35 0.54 -8.38 0.03
N GLY A 36 0.06 -9.24 -0.85
CA GLY A 36 0.66 -10.54 -1.08
C GLY A 36 0.43 -11.52 0.08
N SER A 37 0.97 -12.68 -0.09
CA SER A 37 0.96 -13.76 0.90
C SER A 37 2.14 -14.69 0.61
N ALA A 38 2.38 -15.67 1.49
CA ALA A 38 3.36 -16.70 1.21
C ALA A 38 3.04 -17.48 -0.07
N GLN A 39 1.75 -17.63 -0.38
CA GLN A 39 1.27 -18.31 -1.60
C GLN A 39 1.34 -17.40 -2.84
N TYR A 40 1.06 -16.11 -2.70
CA TYR A 40 1.03 -15.14 -3.79
C TYR A 40 1.97 -13.94 -3.53
N PRO A 41 3.28 -14.17 -3.37
CA PRO A 41 4.22 -13.11 -3.05
C PRO A 41 4.42 -12.12 -4.20
N GLY A 42 4.13 -12.54 -5.43
CA GLY A 42 4.26 -11.70 -6.63
C GLY A 42 3.38 -10.44 -6.59
N ALA A 43 2.20 -10.51 -5.97
CA ALA A 43 1.32 -9.35 -5.80
C ALA A 43 2.00 -8.25 -4.96
N ALA A 44 2.75 -8.63 -3.94
CA ALA A 44 3.53 -7.70 -3.12
C ALA A 44 4.65 -7.04 -3.94
N VAL A 45 5.38 -7.80 -4.72
CA VAL A 45 6.44 -7.29 -5.60
C VAL A 45 5.89 -6.29 -6.62
N LEU A 46 4.77 -6.63 -7.26
CA LEU A 46 4.12 -5.76 -8.24
C LEU A 46 3.61 -4.46 -7.59
N GLY A 47 3.00 -4.55 -6.41
CA GLY A 47 2.52 -3.39 -5.67
C GLY A 47 3.64 -2.43 -5.28
N VAL A 48 4.75 -2.96 -4.74
CA VAL A 48 5.93 -2.16 -4.38
C VAL A 48 6.59 -1.53 -5.62
N GLU A 49 6.69 -2.27 -6.72
CA GLU A 49 7.22 -1.75 -7.98
C GLU A 49 6.36 -0.60 -8.53
N ALA A 50 5.03 -0.77 -8.53
CA ALA A 50 4.10 0.26 -8.97
C ALA A 50 4.20 1.51 -8.08
N ALA A 51 4.23 1.34 -6.76
CA ALA A 51 4.39 2.43 -5.80
C ALA A 51 5.69 3.21 -6.03
N ALA A 52 6.81 2.51 -6.22
CA ALA A 52 8.09 3.15 -6.49
C ALA A 52 8.05 4.02 -7.75
N ARG A 53 7.34 3.57 -8.79
CA ARG A 53 7.19 4.32 -10.04
C ARG A 53 6.27 5.54 -9.96
N THR A 54 5.45 5.65 -8.93
CA THR A 54 4.62 6.86 -8.70
C THR A 54 5.40 8.00 -8.06
N GLY A 55 6.62 7.74 -7.58
CA GLY A 55 7.49 8.75 -7.01
C GLY A 55 7.27 9.03 -5.53
N VAL A 56 6.71 8.09 -4.77
CA VAL A 56 6.60 8.20 -3.31
C VAL A 56 8.00 8.31 -2.67
N GLY A 57 8.09 8.99 -1.54
CA GLY A 57 9.36 9.23 -0.85
C GLY A 57 9.93 7.99 -0.18
N MET A 58 9.08 7.09 0.31
CA MET A 58 9.47 5.83 0.91
C MET A 58 8.32 4.82 0.83
N ILE A 59 8.68 3.55 0.78
CA ILE A 59 7.73 2.44 0.85
C ILE A 59 8.03 1.61 2.09
N ARG A 60 6.99 1.37 2.91
CA ARG A 60 7.00 0.38 3.98
C ARG A 60 6.16 -0.82 3.58
N TYR A 61 6.71 -1.99 3.71
CA TYR A 61 6.01 -3.24 3.42
C TYR A 61 5.89 -4.10 4.67
N LEU A 62 4.69 -4.58 4.94
CA LEU A 62 4.39 -5.55 5.99
C LEU A 62 3.78 -6.80 5.34
N GLY A 63 4.40 -7.94 5.54
CA GLY A 63 3.93 -9.21 4.98
C GLY A 63 4.91 -10.36 5.22
N SER A 64 4.68 -11.47 4.52
CA SER A 64 5.46 -12.69 4.69
C SER A 64 6.95 -12.50 4.36
N GLU A 65 7.83 -13.23 5.03
CA GLU A 65 9.28 -13.20 4.76
C GLU A 65 9.60 -13.49 3.30
N ARG A 66 8.88 -14.45 2.71
CA ARG A 66 9.06 -14.78 1.28
C ARG A 66 8.80 -13.57 0.36
N ALA A 67 7.77 -12.81 0.64
CA ALA A 67 7.49 -11.60 -0.13
C ALA A 67 8.53 -10.52 0.14
N GLN A 68 8.97 -10.35 1.39
CA GLN A 68 10.01 -9.40 1.75
C GLN A 68 11.32 -9.67 0.99
N ASP A 69 11.77 -10.91 0.95
CA ASP A 69 12.98 -11.29 0.23
C ASP A 69 12.89 -10.98 -1.26
N LEU A 70 11.76 -11.28 -1.89
CA LEU A 70 11.54 -11.01 -3.31
C LEU A 70 11.46 -9.50 -3.60
N ILE A 71 10.84 -8.73 -2.72
CA ILE A 71 10.79 -7.28 -2.83
C ILE A 71 12.20 -6.69 -2.74
N LEU A 72 13.00 -7.09 -1.76
CA LEU A 72 14.35 -6.57 -1.56
C LEU A 72 15.29 -6.89 -2.72
N GLN A 73 15.08 -8.00 -3.42
CA GLN A 73 15.81 -8.31 -4.65
C GLN A 73 15.50 -7.34 -5.78
N ARG A 74 14.29 -6.81 -5.82
CA ARG A 74 13.81 -5.90 -6.86
C ARG A 74 13.94 -4.43 -6.47
N ARG A 75 13.64 -4.11 -5.21
CA ARG A 75 13.60 -2.76 -4.64
C ARG A 75 14.26 -2.75 -3.27
N PRO A 76 15.60 -2.76 -3.22
CA PRO A 76 16.33 -2.81 -1.95
C PRO A 76 16.11 -1.57 -1.07
N GLU A 77 15.59 -0.47 -1.63
CA GLU A 77 15.23 0.73 -0.90
C GLU A 77 13.92 0.62 -0.10
N ALA A 78 13.10 -0.42 -0.34
CA ALA A 78 11.88 -0.64 0.42
C ALA A 78 12.20 -1.08 1.86
N VAL A 79 11.40 -0.61 2.83
CA VAL A 79 11.62 -0.84 4.25
C VAL A 79 10.65 -1.92 4.74
N MET A 80 11.18 -3.01 5.28
CA MET A 80 10.42 -4.19 5.75
C MET A 80 10.04 -4.07 7.23
N SER A 81 9.57 -2.90 7.66
CA SER A 81 9.16 -2.69 9.05
C SER A 81 8.04 -1.68 9.16
N ASP A 82 7.27 -1.81 10.24
CA ASP A 82 6.27 -0.83 10.63
C ASP A 82 6.88 0.55 10.91
N GLY A 83 6.05 1.56 10.91
CA GLY A 83 6.40 2.93 11.19
C GLY A 83 5.40 3.91 10.60
N ARG A 84 5.72 5.19 10.67
CA ARG A 84 4.85 6.24 10.16
C ARG A 84 4.64 6.10 8.65
N VAL A 85 3.37 6.12 8.25
CA VAL A 85 2.92 6.20 6.85
C VAL A 85 1.88 7.30 6.69
N GLN A 86 1.63 7.70 5.45
CA GLN A 86 0.66 8.73 5.10
C GLN A 86 -0.50 8.18 4.28
N ALA A 87 -0.40 6.94 3.81
CA ALA A 87 -1.48 6.18 3.18
C ALA A 87 -1.16 4.68 3.24
N TRP A 88 -2.20 3.85 3.11
CA TRP A 88 -2.07 2.39 3.02
C TRP A 88 -2.69 1.83 1.74
N LEU A 89 -2.04 0.83 1.15
CA LEU A 89 -2.59 -0.09 0.16
C LEU A 89 -2.64 -1.48 0.78
N ILE A 90 -3.82 -2.08 0.84
CA ILE A 90 -4.05 -3.34 1.56
C ILE A 90 -4.87 -4.30 0.71
N GLY A 91 -4.45 -5.56 0.61
CA GLY A 91 -5.31 -6.67 0.23
C GLY A 91 -4.94 -7.42 -1.03
N SER A 92 -4.27 -6.82 -2.00
CA SER A 92 -3.88 -7.51 -3.24
C SER A 92 -3.06 -8.77 -2.93
N GLY A 93 -3.40 -9.90 -3.53
CA GLY A 93 -2.70 -11.16 -3.33
C GLY A 93 -2.92 -11.82 -1.97
N MET A 94 -3.98 -11.44 -1.26
CA MET A 94 -4.42 -12.08 -0.03
C MET A 94 -5.66 -12.96 -0.28
N ASP A 95 -5.80 -13.99 0.52
CA ASP A 95 -7.05 -14.73 0.71
C ASP A 95 -7.67 -14.33 2.05
N HIS A 96 -8.82 -13.66 2.02
CA HIS A 96 -9.51 -13.20 3.24
C HIS A 96 -9.89 -14.33 4.19
N ALA A 97 -10.11 -15.54 3.67
CA ALA A 97 -10.48 -16.71 4.47
C ALA A 97 -9.27 -17.33 5.19
N ASN A 98 -8.05 -17.07 4.71
CA ASN A 98 -6.82 -17.71 5.18
C ASN A 98 -5.68 -16.69 5.41
N ARG A 99 -6.01 -15.49 5.89
CA ARG A 99 -4.97 -14.53 6.27
C ARG A 99 -4.11 -15.07 7.42
N GLU A 100 -2.82 -14.85 7.31
CA GLU A 100 -1.89 -15.12 8.39
C GLU A 100 -2.23 -14.22 9.60
N PRO A 101 -2.03 -14.70 10.86
CA PRO A 101 -2.33 -13.90 12.05
C PRO A 101 -1.64 -12.53 12.07
N ASP A 102 -0.41 -12.46 11.58
CA ASP A 102 0.35 -11.21 11.50
C ASP A 102 -0.28 -10.22 10.50
N ALA A 103 -0.77 -10.70 9.37
CA ALA A 103 -1.47 -9.86 8.40
C ALA A 103 -2.77 -9.28 8.97
N GLU A 104 -3.56 -10.07 9.69
CA GLU A 104 -4.77 -9.59 10.36
C GLU A 104 -4.47 -8.53 11.42
N ARG A 105 -3.44 -8.73 12.22
CA ARG A 105 -2.97 -7.76 13.22
C ARG A 105 -2.54 -6.44 12.55
N ASP A 106 -1.74 -6.53 11.49
CA ASP A 106 -1.20 -5.37 10.80
C ASP A 106 -2.30 -4.58 10.08
N ILE A 107 -3.27 -5.26 9.48
CA ILE A 107 -4.47 -4.63 8.91
C ILE A 107 -5.26 -3.90 10.00
N ALA A 108 -5.53 -4.56 11.12
CA ALA A 108 -6.27 -3.94 12.23
C ALA A 108 -5.57 -2.67 12.73
N ALA A 109 -4.25 -2.69 12.86
CA ALA A 109 -3.46 -1.53 13.26
C ALA A 109 -3.51 -0.41 12.20
N ALA A 110 -3.42 -0.74 10.91
CA ALA A 110 -3.49 0.22 9.82
C ALA A 110 -4.86 0.95 9.79
N LEU A 111 -5.96 0.22 10.01
CA LEU A 111 -7.31 0.78 10.01
C LEU A 111 -7.54 1.84 11.11
N THR A 112 -6.73 1.85 12.17
CA THR A 112 -6.86 2.81 13.28
C THR A 112 -6.07 4.10 13.07
N GLN A 113 -5.24 4.19 12.02
CA GLN A 113 -4.29 5.31 11.87
C GLN A 113 -4.90 6.58 11.26
N ASN A 114 -6.15 6.54 10.84
CA ASN A 114 -6.85 7.69 10.27
C ASN A 114 -6.09 8.36 9.10
N VAL A 115 -5.54 7.54 8.22
CA VAL A 115 -4.91 7.95 6.96
C VAL A 115 -5.68 7.36 5.77
N PRO A 116 -5.54 7.91 4.56
CA PRO A 116 -6.16 7.33 3.37
C PRO A 116 -5.82 5.85 3.19
N LEU A 117 -6.83 5.07 2.80
CA LEU A 117 -6.73 3.63 2.61
C LEU A 117 -7.24 3.26 1.22
N VAL A 118 -6.51 2.40 0.52
CA VAL A 118 -7.01 1.65 -0.63
C VAL A 118 -7.13 0.19 -0.20
N LEU A 119 -8.35 -0.34 -0.22
CA LEU A 119 -8.65 -1.73 0.10
C LEU A 119 -9.00 -2.46 -1.19
N ASP A 120 -8.30 -3.56 -1.47
CA ASP A 120 -8.47 -4.35 -2.68
C ASP A 120 -8.48 -5.84 -2.37
N GLY A 121 -9.09 -6.62 -3.25
CA GLY A 121 -9.05 -8.07 -3.22
C GLY A 121 -9.37 -8.66 -1.85
N GLY A 122 -8.41 -9.36 -1.28
CA GLY A 122 -8.55 -10.06 -0.01
C GLY A 122 -8.66 -9.18 1.25
N ALA A 123 -8.80 -7.86 1.12
CA ALA A 123 -9.10 -6.96 2.22
C ALA A 123 -10.46 -6.26 2.10
N LEU A 124 -11.26 -6.59 1.10
CA LEU A 124 -12.59 -5.97 0.94
C LEU A 124 -13.56 -6.33 2.07
N ASP A 125 -13.35 -7.46 2.72
CA ASP A 125 -14.14 -7.90 3.87
C ASP A 125 -14.02 -6.98 5.10
N VAL A 126 -12.96 -6.17 5.19
CA VAL A 126 -12.75 -5.25 6.33
C VAL A 126 -13.34 -3.85 6.11
N VAL A 127 -13.92 -3.58 4.95
CA VAL A 127 -14.52 -2.27 4.63
C VAL A 127 -15.51 -1.82 5.71
N HIS A 128 -16.31 -2.72 6.26
CA HIS A 128 -17.26 -2.41 7.33
C HIS A 128 -16.62 -1.87 8.61
N ARG A 129 -15.33 -2.13 8.84
CA ARG A 129 -14.60 -1.63 10.01
C ARG A 129 -14.23 -0.13 9.88
N VAL A 130 -14.23 0.41 8.66
CA VAL A 130 -13.87 1.82 8.41
C VAL A 130 -15.05 2.68 8.00
N VAL A 131 -16.15 2.09 7.52
CA VAL A 131 -17.38 2.79 7.11
C VAL A 131 -18.53 2.62 8.10
N ALA A 132 -18.30 2.06 9.26
CA ALA A 132 -19.33 1.97 10.31
C ALA A 132 -19.74 3.38 10.76
N PRO A 133 -21.04 3.65 10.92
CA PRO A 133 -21.55 4.97 11.31
C PRO A 133 -21.12 5.38 12.70
#